data_7592061bee01fda9a711f57e79294ab5
#
_entry.id   7592061bee01fda9a711f57e79294ab5
#
_cell.length_a   1.000
_cell.length_b   1.000
_cell.length_c   1.000
_cell.angle_alpha   90.00
_cell.angle_beta   90.00
_cell.angle_gamma   90.00
#
_symmetry.space_group_name_H-M   'P 1'
#
loop_
_entity.id
_entity.type
_entity.pdbx_description
1 polymer ?
#
loop_
_entity_poly.entity_id
_entity_poly.type
_entity_poly.pdbx_seq_one_letter_code
_entity_poly.pdbx_strand_id
1 'polypeptide(L)'
;MYRHIVKMRTFVKRENIKIPKTRIFETYFYNMNPCVLDIETTGLSGNKSKIILIGILIPHSDYAEIIQFFSDSKDDERDMLLSCLKILKEKSIDYLITYNGESFDIPFLKKRLEINGIDDELNFYSYDLHRLIKHFSDIEKMTGSLTQNELEKYMGISHLRKDSIYGKDIPNLYKNFINENDDISLNLILNHNLNDLIQLSRLLKSNIYIDLHGAINRYGFISNPLSTSITPRISRNKLILFSDNLLIDKSFVYFSESPLDININIDASSKILEIIQPLEDYNGFLYYDLNKLDYLPEIYDRLSFEELDGFESNYLILASDSQKKYREINYLSMLLFEYVLKKYELS
;
A
#
# COMPACT_ATOMS: atom_id res chain seq x y z
N MET A 1 12.88 46.61 -2.37
CA MET A 1 13.67 45.41 -2.07
C MET A 1 12.74 44.23 -2.31
N TYR A 2 12.67 43.71 -3.56
CA TYR A 2 11.87 42.55 -3.89
C TYR A 2 12.57 41.33 -3.32
N ARG A 3 12.00 40.72 -2.27
CA ARG A 3 12.36 39.36 -1.88
C ARG A 3 11.93 38.45 -3.02
N HIS A 4 12.86 37.89 -3.75
CA HIS A 4 12.59 36.72 -4.57
C HIS A 4 12.07 35.63 -3.61
N ILE A 5 10.77 35.37 -3.66
CA ILE A 5 10.18 34.19 -3.06
C ILE A 5 10.66 33.05 -3.97
N VAL A 6 11.74 32.41 -3.55
CA VAL A 6 12.23 31.19 -4.18
C VAL A 6 11.16 30.12 -3.86
N LYS A 7 10.43 29.70 -4.86
CA LYS A 7 9.46 28.59 -4.74
C LYS A 7 10.22 27.27 -4.82
N MET A 8 9.72 26.24 -4.12
CA MET A 8 10.24 24.88 -4.26
C MET A 8 10.52 24.53 -5.72
N ARG A 9 11.54 23.69 -5.97
CA ARG A 9 11.80 23.16 -7.32
C ARG A 9 11.06 21.86 -7.55
N THR A 10 10.54 21.69 -8.75
CA THR A 10 9.94 20.44 -9.20
C THR A 10 10.72 19.91 -10.39
N PHE A 11 11.20 18.68 -10.26
CA PHE A 11 11.90 17.97 -11.33
C PHE A 11 11.01 16.85 -11.84
N VAL A 12 10.83 16.76 -13.15
CA VAL A 12 10.02 15.72 -13.78
C VAL A 12 10.89 14.94 -14.77
N LYS A 13 10.86 13.63 -14.67
CA LYS A 13 11.61 12.73 -15.54
C LYS A 13 10.72 11.58 -16.00
N ARG A 14 10.96 11.08 -17.20
CA ARG A 14 10.34 9.84 -17.70
C ARG A 14 11.41 8.79 -17.87
N GLU A 15 11.13 7.60 -17.37
CA GLU A 15 12.03 6.44 -17.47
C GLU A 15 11.27 5.27 -18.06
N ASN A 16 11.95 4.48 -18.90
CA ASN A 16 11.36 3.26 -19.45
C ASN A 16 11.42 2.13 -18.41
N ILE A 17 10.54 2.21 -17.43
CA ILE A 17 10.44 1.26 -16.32
C ILE A 17 9.01 0.77 -16.26
N LYS A 18 8.86 -0.55 -16.14
CA LYS A 18 7.56 -1.20 -15.87
C LYS A 18 7.60 -1.83 -14.48
N ILE A 19 6.55 -1.62 -13.70
CA ILE A 19 6.40 -2.33 -12.44
C ILE A 19 6.10 -3.80 -12.74
N PRO A 20 6.92 -4.74 -12.21
CA PRO A 20 6.66 -6.16 -12.36
C PRO A 20 5.35 -6.55 -11.68
N LYS A 21 4.47 -7.23 -12.41
CA LYS A 21 3.21 -7.74 -11.89
C LYS A 21 3.22 -9.25 -11.93
N THR A 22 3.01 -9.89 -10.78
CA THR A 22 2.73 -11.33 -10.73
C THR A 22 1.23 -11.55 -10.80
N ARG A 23 0.77 -12.74 -11.22
CA ARG A 23 -0.66 -13.07 -11.26
C ARG A 23 -1.33 -12.87 -9.90
N ILE A 24 -0.65 -13.27 -8.81
CA ILE A 24 -1.16 -13.12 -7.44
C ILE A 24 -1.25 -11.62 -7.07
N PHE A 25 -0.24 -10.82 -7.43
CA PHE A 25 -0.28 -9.38 -7.21
C PHE A 25 -1.48 -8.74 -7.94
N GLU A 26 -1.69 -9.09 -9.21
CA GLU A 26 -2.81 -8.57 -10.00
C GLU A 26 -4.18 -8.97 -9.41
N THR A 27 -4.29 -10.12 -8.75
CA THR A 27 -5.54 -10.51 -8.09
C THR A 27 -5.99 -9.47 -7.05
N TYR A 28 -5.05 -8.95 -6.25
CA TYR A 28 -5.36 -8.01 -5.17
C TYR A 28 -5.32 -6.54 -5.56
N PHE A 29 -4.57 -6.19 -6.61
CA PHE A 29 -4.34 -4.81 -7.03
C PHE A 29 -4.79 -4.54 -8.47
N TYR A 30 -5.76 -5.31 -8.94
CA TYR A 30 -6.32 -5.14 -10.29
C TYR A 30 -6.98 -3.77 -10.45
N ASN A 31 -6.68 -3.09 -11.57
CA ASN A 31 -7.20 -1.75 -11.88
C ASN A 31 -6.94 -0.68 -10.81
N MET A 32 -5.92 -0.85 -9.97
CA MET A 32 -5.50 0.13 -8.99
C MET A 32 -4.25 0.87 -9.43
N ASN A 33 -4.16 2.13 -9.04
CA ASN A 33 -3.09 3.05 -9.41
C ASN A 33 -2.02 3.12 -8.31
N PRO A 34 -0.85 2.51 -8.50
CA PRO A 34 0.26 2.60 -7.55
C PRO A 34 1.03 3.90 -7.67
N CYS A 35 1.66 4.29 -6.57
CA CYS A 35 2.73 5.28 -6.55
C CYS A 35 3.88 4.76 -5.69
N VAL A 36 5.09 4.68 -6.25
CA VAL A 36 6.30 4.46 -5.44
C VAL A 36 6.67 5.79 -4.80
N LEU A 37 6.94 5.77 -3.49
CA LEU A 37 7.24 6.96 -2.71
C LEU A 37 8.49 6.76 -1.86
N ASP A 38 9.32 7.79 -1.81
CA ASP A 38 10.51 7.87 -0.98
C ASP A 38 10.79 9.33 -0.59
N ILE A 39 11.25 9.58 0.63
CA ILE A 39 11.54 10.94 1.13
C ILE A 39 12.97 11.09 1.60
N GLU A 40 13.52 12.30 1.41
CA GLU A 40 14.78 12.71 2.03
C GLU A 40 14.52 13.77 3.12
N THR A 41 15.26 13.68 4.21
CA THR A 41 15.01 14.50 5.38
C THR A 41 16.30 15.08 5.96
N THR A 42 16.18 16.13 6.79
CA THR A 42 17.34 16.69 7.53
C THR A 42 17.74 15.86 8.74
N GLY A 43 17.05 14.75 9.03
CA GLY A 43 17.32 13.85 10.17
C GLY A 43 16.13 12.94 10.46
N LEU A 44 16.26 12.08 11.47
CA LEU A 44 15.36 10.94 11.68
C LEU A 44 14.05 11.27 12.43
N SER A 45 13.87 12.47 12.96
CA SER A 45 12.69 12.80 13.78
C SER A 45 11.77 13.79 13.10
N GLY A 46 10.57 13.39 12.72
CA GLY A 46 9.55 14.27 12.13
C GLY A 46 9.19 15.49 12.97
N ASN A 47 9.41 15.47 14.30
CA ASN A 47 9.19 16.61 15.17
C ASN A 47 10.30 17.66 15.08
N LYS A 48 11.54 17.25 14.82
CA LYS A 48 12.74 18.12 14.88
C LYS A 48 13.35 18.38 13.51
N SER A 49 13.08 17.51 12.56
CA SER A 49 13.65 17.53 11.22
C SER A 49 12.60 17.87 10.18
N LYS A 50 13.03 18.29 9.00
CA LYS A 50 12.17 18.66 7.87
C LYS A 50 12.35 17.68 6.72
N ILE A 51 11.34 17.58 5.88
CA ILE A 51 11.46 16.94 4.59
C ILE A 51 12.12 17.93 3.64
N ILE A 52 13.13 17.49 2.91
CA ILE A 52 13.86 18.29 1.92
C ILE A 52 13.60 17.85 0.50
N LEU A 53 13.16 16.61 0.32
CA LEU A 53 12.76 16.08 -0.97
C LEU A 53 11.66 15.03 -0.78
N ILE A 54 10.63 15.10 -1.62
CA ILE A 54 9.65 14.04 -1.80
C ILE A 54 9.78 13.54 -3.22
N GLY A 55 10.14 12.29 -3.39
CA GLY A 55 10.18 11.61 -4.67
C GLY A 55 8.98 10.70 -4.85
N ILE A 56 8.33 10.78 -6.01
CA ILE A 56 7.27 9.86 -6.41
C ILE A 56 7.52 9.31 -7.80
N LEU A 57 7.20 8.02 -8.00
CA LEU A 57 7.24 7.37 -9.29
C LEU A 57 5.85 6.79 -9.59
N ILE A 58 5.25 7.26 -10.67
CA ILE A 58 3.92 6.85 -11.14
C ILE A 58 4.08 6.03 -12.42
N PRO A 59 3.73 4.74 -12.42
CA PRO A 59 3.84 3.91 -13.60
C PRO A 59 2.73 4.20 -14.59
N HIS A 60 3.07 4.19 -15.87
CA HIS A 60 2.18 4.19 -17.02
C HIS A 60 2.37 2.89 -17.82
N SER A 61 1.62 2.71 -18.93
CA SER A 61 1.72 1.51 -19.76
C SER A 61 3.15 1.24 -20.29
N ASP A 62 3.84 2.29 -20.72
CA ASP A 62 5.11 2.18 -21.43
C ASP A 62 6.30 2.87 -20.76
N TYR A 63 6.05 3.70 -19.76
CA TYR A 63 7.05 4.43 -19.00
C TYR A 63 6.62 4.65 -17.57
N ALA A 64 7.53 5.12 -16.72
CA ALA A 64 7.20 5.68 -15.41
C ALA A 64 7.49 7.19 -15.42
N GLU A 65 6.58 7.98 -14.85
CA GLU A 65 6.79 9.40 -14.59
C GLU A 65 7.34 9.55 -13.16
N ILE A 66 8.48 10.19 -13.04
CA ILE A 66 9.14 10.45 -11.76
C ILE A 66 9.07 11.93 -11.50
N ILE A 67 8.53 12.30 -10.34
CA ILE A 67 8.39 13.69 -9.92
C ILE A 67 9.11 13.84 -8.58
N GLN A 68 10.02 14.80 -8.52
CA GLN A 68 10.77 15.12 -7.31
C GLN A 68 10.45 16.56 -6.91
N PHE A 69 9.91 16.74 -5.71
CA PHE A 69 9.65 18.03 -5.10
C PHE A 69 10.80 18.33 -4.13
N PHE A 70 11.58 19.35 -4.41
CA PHE A 70 12.76 19.69 -3.64
C PHE A 70 12.59 21.05 -2.95
N SER A 71 13.00 21.13 -1.70
CA SER A 71 12.96 22.34 -0.87
C SER A 71 14.21 23.17 -1.10
N ASP A 72 14.07 24.33 -1.74
CA ASP A 72 15.16 25.29 -1.95
C ASP A 72 15.47 26.12 -0.69
N SER A 73 14.54 26.16 0.26
CA SER A 73 14.67 26.93 1.48
C SER A 73 14.00 26.21 2.66
N LYS A 74 14.29 26.70 3.86
CA LYS A 74 13.66 26.13 5.06
C LYS A 74 12.15 26.36 5.15
N ASP A 75 11.56 27.18 4.29
CA ASP A 75 10.16 27.61 4.35
C ASP A 75 9.29 26.96 3.28
N ASP A 76 9.86 26.19 2.35
CA ASP A 76 9.15 25.62 1.19
C ASP A 76 8.48 24.26 1.49
N GLU A 77 8.70 23.68 2.66
CA GLU A 77 8.22 22.33 3.00
C GLU A 77 6.69 22.22 2.87
N ARG A 78 5.95 23.27 3.28
CA ARG A 78 4.50 23.28 3.19
C ARG A 78 4.01 23.19 1.73
N ASP A 79 4.61 23.96 0.84
CA ASP A 79 4.24 23.96 -0.59
C ASP A 79 4.60 22.65 -1.26
N MET A 80 5.71 22.03 -0.86
CA MET A 80 6.14 20.73 -1.32
C MET A 80 5.15 19.62 -0.90
N LEU A 81 4.71 19.60 0.36
CA LEU A 81 3.71 18.67 0.87
C LEU A 81 2.38 18.81 0.12
N LEU A 82 1.87 20.05 -0.04
CA LEU A 82 0.63 20.32 -0.77
C LEU A 82 0.72 19.90 -2.24
N SER A 83 1.86 20.13 -2.89
CA SER A 83 2.05 19.75 -4.30
C SER A 83 2.09 18.24 -4.47
N CYS A 84 2.74 17.52 -3.56
CA CYS A 84 2.73 16.06 -3.55
C CYS A 84 1.30 15.52 -3.38
N LEU A 85 0.58 15.96 -2.36
CA LEU A 85 -0.81 15.54 -2.10
C LEU A 85 -1.72 15.82 -3.30
N LYS A 86 -1.57 16.99 -3.92
CA LYS A 86 -2.32 17.37 -5.12
C LYS A 86 -2.11 16.36 -6.25
N ILE A 87 -0.85 16.02 -6.56
CA ILE A 87 -0.54 15.03 -7.62
C ILE A 87 -1.10 13.65 -7.28
N LEU A 88 -0.95 13.19 -6.02
CA LEU A 88 -1.49 11.89 -5.61
C LEU A 88 -3.02 11.83 -5.82
N LYS A 89 -3.74 12.90 -5.51
CA LYS A 89 -5.19 13.01 -5.73
C LYS A 89 -5.54 13.11 -7.22
N GLU A 90 -4.88 13.98 -7.98
CA GLU A 90 -5.13 14.17 -9.42
C GLU A 90 -4.88 12.89 -10.23
N LYS A 91 -3.94 12.07 -9.81
CA LYS A 91 -3.62 10.78 -10.44
C LYS A 91 -4.43 9.62 -9.87
N SER A 92 -5.38 9.90 -8.96
CA SER A 92 -6.23 8.88 -8.31
C SER A 92 -5.39 7.71 -7.79
N ILE A 93 -4.34 8.01 -7.03
CA ILE A 93 -3.48 6.96 -6.46
C ILE A 93 -4.26 6.21 -5.40
N ASP A 94 -4.26 4.87 -5.48
CA ASP A 94 -4.95 3.97 -4.56
C ASP A 94 -4.02 3.48 -3.44
N TYR A 95 -2.74 3.24 -3.76
CA TYR A 95 -1.78 2.73 -2.78
C TYR A 95 -0.35 3.23 -3.01
N LEU A 96 0.37 3.33 -1.89
CA LEU A 96 1.77 3.73 -1.87
C LEU A 96 2.67 2.51 -1.74
N ILE A 97 3.67 2.42 -2.59
CA ILE A 97 4.74 1.42 -2.53
C ILE A 97 5.95 2.09 -1.89
N THR A 98 6.41 1.53 -0.77
CA THR A 98 7.55 2.06 -0.02
C THR A 98 8.53 0.95 0.35
N TYR A 99 9.72 1.34 0.80
CA TYR A 99 10.69 0.44 1.43
C TYR A 99 10.92 0.85 2.88
N ASN A 100 10.34 0.11 3.83
CA ASN A 100 10.32 0.46 5.25
C ASN A 100 9.55 1.77 5.57
N GLY A 101 8.66 2.19 4.68
CA GLY A 101 7.92 3.44 4.78
C GLY A 101 6.91 3.48 5.93
N GLU A 102 6.36 2.33 6.32
CA GLU A 102 5.51 2.21 7.51
C GLU A 102 6.22 2.60 8.80
N SER A 103 7.55 2.42 8.85
CA SER A 103 8.35 2.78 10.01
C SER A 103 8.97 4.16 9.91
N PHE A 104 9.07 4.75 8.71
CA PHE A 104 9.75 6.03 8.51
C PHE A 104 8.96 7.01 7.64
N ASP A 105 8.80 6.79 6.35
CA ASP A 105 8.27 7.79 5.40
C ASP A 105 6.86 8.24 5.77
N ILE A 106 5.94 7.29 6.00
CA ILE A 106 4.54 7.58 6.28
C ILE A 106 4.33 8.30 7.61
N PRO A 107 4.88 7.83 8.75
CA PRO A 107 4.79 8.56 10.01
C PRO A 107 5.46 9.94 9.95
N PHE A 108 6.57 10.05 9.21
CA PHE A 108 7.26 11.31 9.03
C PHE A 108 6.41 12.30 8.25
N LEU A 109 5.87 11.90 7.10
CA LEU A 109 4.95 12.70 6.29
C LEU A 109 3.73 13.15 7.10
N LYS A 110 3.03 12.22 7.79
CA LYS A 110 1.88 12.56 8.65
C LYS A 110 2.24 13.61 9.70
N LYS A 111 3.39 13.45 10.35
CA LYS A 111 3.84 14.42 11.35
C LYS A 111 4.17 15.78 10.72
N ARG A 112 4.74 15.81 9.53
CA ARG A 112 5.04 17.08 8.84
C ARG A 112 3.79 17.78 8.33
N LEU A 113 2.78 17.03 7.88
CA LEU A 113 1.46 17.59 7.53
C LEU A 113 0.83 18.27 8.75
N GLU A 114 0.78 17.60 9.90
CA GLU A 114 0.28 18.15 11.16
C GLU A 114 0.99 19.46 11.54
N ILE A 115 2.34 19.45 11.54
CA ILE A 115 3.15 20.63 11.92
C ILE A 115 2.95 21.81 10.95
N ASN A 116 2.72 21.53 9.65
CA ASN A 116 2.47 22.54 8.64
C ASN A 116 0.98 22.97 8.55
N GLY A 117 0.12 22.47 9.43
CA GLY A 117 -1.32 22.81 9.47
C GLY A 117 -2.04 22.37 8.20
N ILE A 118 -1.68 21.22 7.65
CA ILE A 118 -2.32 20.61 6.48
C ILE A 118 -3.22 19.49 6.99
N ASP A 119 -4.53 19.66 6.79
CA ASP A 119 -5.55 18.68 7.17
C ASP A 119 -5.68 17.62 6.08
N ASP A 120 -4.79 16.61 6.13
CA ASP A 120 -4.81 15.46 5.26
C ASP A 120 -4.30 14.23 6.02
N GLU A 121 -5.05 13.14 5.97
CA GLU A 121 -4.76 11.94 6.74
C GLU A 121 -3.80 10.97 6.01
N LEU A 122 -3.41 11.22 4.75
CA LEU A 122 -2.64 10.28 3.93
C LEU A 122 -3.24 8.86 3.98
N ASN A 123 -4.53 8.76 3.70
CA ASN A 123 -5.27 7.49 3.73
C ASN A 123 -5.06 6.70 2.43
N PHE A 124 -3.84 6.26 2.20
CA PHE A 124 -3.49 5.33 1.14
C PHE A 124 -3.21 3.95 1.73
N TYR A 125 -3.58 2.91 1.01
CA TYR A 125 -3.11 1.58 1.36
C TYR A 125 -1.58 1.54 1.26
N SER A 126 -0.92 0.99 2.26
CA SER A 126 0.54 0.93 2.30
C SER A 126 1.05 -0.44 1.87
N TYR A 127 1.76 -0.48 0.73
CA TYR A 127 2.50 -1.63 0.24
C TYR A 127 3.98 -1.48 0.62
N ASP A 128 4.32 -1.75 1.88
CA ASP A 128 5.70 -1.69 2.36
C ASP A 128 6.44 -2.99 2.04
N LEU A 129 7.30 -2.96 1.01
CA LEU A 129 8.01 -4.13 0.52
C LEU A 129 8.94 -4.74 1.58
N HIS A 130 9.61 -3.91 2.39
CA HIS A 130 10.46 -4.38 3.49
C HIS A 130 9.64 -5.19 4.50
N ARG A 131 8.49 -4.67 4.95
CA ARG A 131 7.59 -5.34 5.88
C ARG A 131 7.07 -6.67 5.33
N LEU A 132 6.70 -6.69 4.04
CA LEU A 132 6.19 -7.90 3.39
C LEU A 132 7.27 -8.98 3.31
N ILE A 133 8.48 -8.64 2.87
CA ILE A 133 9.61 -9.56 2.80
C ILE A 133 9.95 -10.10 4.19
N LYS A 134 10.03 -9.24 5.20
CA LYS A 134 10.40 -9.60 6.56
C LYS A 134 9.46 -10.63 7.19
N HIS A 135 8.16 -10.52 6.93
CA HIS A 135 7.17 -11.36 7.61
C HIS A 135 6.63 -12.50 6.76
N PHE A 136 6.78 -12.45 5.44
CA PHE A 136 6.16 -13.39 4.51
C PHE A 136 7.13 -13.96 3.46
N SER A 137 8.44 -13.93 3.74
CA SER A 137 9.44 -14.61 2.93
C SER A 137 10.61 -15.10 3.79
N ASP A 138 11.48 -15.93 3.20
CA ASP A 138 12.71 -16.38 3.84
C ASP A 138 13.95 -15.58 3.41
N ILE A 139 13.78 -14.46 2.69
CA ILE A 139 14.89 -13.67 2.14
C ILE A 139 15.84 -13.19 3.25
N GLU A 140 15.31 -12.71 4.39
CA GLU A 140 16.14 -12.23 5.51
C GLU A 140 17.06 -13.33 6.05
N LYS A 141 16.58 -14.57 6.12
CA LYS A 141 17.40 -15.73 6.54
C LYS A 141 18.54 -16.01 5.56
N MET A 142 18.34 -15.73 4.27
CA MET A 142 19.33 -15.97 3.22
C MET A 142 20.35 -14.85 3.11
N THR A 143 19.93 -13.59 3.35
CA THR A 143 20.78 -12.40 3.17
C THR A 143 21.42 -11.90 4.46
N GLY A 144 20.85 -12.25 5.62
CA GLY A 144 21.27 -11.77 6.92
C GLY A 144 20.91 -10.30 7.22
N SER A 145 20.35 -9.58 6.24
CA SER A 145 19.94 -8.18 6.37
C SER A 145 18.90 -7.83 5.29
N LEU A 146 17.97 -6.94 5.64
CA LEU A 146 16.95 -6.41 4.73
C LEU A 146 17.16 -4.93 4.40
N THR A 147 18.41 -4.43 4.33
CA THR A 147 18.61 -3.11 3.72
C THR A 147 18.26 -3.19 2.22
N GLN A 148 17.79 -2.09 1.65
CA GLN A 148 17.44 -2.06 0.23
C GLN A 148 18.62 -2.52 -0.65
N ASN A 149 19.84 -2.07 -0.33
CA ASN A 149 21.05 -2.47 -1.05
C ASN A 149 21.34 -3.98 -0.98
N GLU A 150 21.11 -4.63 0.16
CA GLU A 150 21.30 -6.10 0.28
C GLU A 150 20.23 -6.84 -0.52
N LEU A 151 18.99 -6.35 -0.51
CA LEU A 151 17.93 -6.91 -1.35
C LEU A 151 18.25 -6.71 -2.84
N GLU A 152 18.78 -5.56 -3.26
CA GLU A 152 19.22 -5.31 -4.63
C GLU A 152 20.32 -6.29 -5.07
N LYS A 153 21.27 -6.60 -4.18
CA LYS A 153 22.31 -7.61 -4.43
C LYS A 153 21.70 -8.99 -4.57
N TYR A 154 20.84 -9.39 -3.66
CA TYR A 154 20.16 -10.68 -3.69
C TYR A 154 19.34 -10.86 -4.98
N MET A 155 18.65 -9.81 -5.42
CA MET A 155 17.88 -9.80 -6.66
C MET A 155 18.73 -9.60 -7.93
N GLY A 156 20.04 -9.44 -7.79
CA GLY A 156 20.98 -9.28 -8.91
C GLY A 156 20.85 -7.96 -9.68
N ILE A 157 20.25 -6.92 -9.06
CA ILE A 157 20.02 -5.63 -9.72
C ILE A 157 20.88 -4.48 -9.17
N SER A 158 21.75 -4.73 -8.21
CA SER A 158 22.61 -3.69 -7.60
C SER A 158 23.50 -2.97 -8.62
N HIS A 159 23.91 -3.67 -9.70
CA HIS A 159 24.71 -3.08 -10.79
C HIS A 159 23.96 -2.01 -11.60
N LEU A 160 22.65 -1.92 -11.46
CA LEU A 160 21.80 -0.92 -12.14
C LEU A 160 21.68 0.39 -11.35
N ARG A 161 22.15 0.41 -10.10
CA ARG A 161 22.23 1.63 -9.28
C ARG A 161 23.35 2.52 -9.79
N LYS A 162 23.09 3.82 -9.89
CA LYS A 162 24.03 4.80 -10.50
C LYS A 162 24.55 5.84 -9.50
N ASP A 163 24.03 5.85 -8.28
CA ASP A 163 24.51 6.73 -7.21
C ASP A 163 25.56 6.05 -6.34
N SER A 164 26.37 6.85 -5.65
CA SER A 164 27.45 6.38 -4.78
C SER A 164 27.37 6.92 -3.35
N ILE A 165 26.31 7.64 -3.02
CA ILE A 165 26.11 8.22 -1.70
C ILE A 165 25.17 7.36 -0.86
N TYR A 166 25.13 7.61 0.43
CA TYR A 166 24.22 6.96 1.37
C TYR A 166 23.23 7.97 1.94
N GLY A 167 22.03 7.55 2.30
CA GLY A 167 21.01 8.42 2.91
C GLY A 167 21.50 9.22 4.11
N LYS A 168 22.47 8.68 4.90
CA LYS A 168 23.11 9.40 6.02
C LYS A 168 23.90 10.64 5.59
N ASP A 169 24.29 10.74 4.33
CA ASP A 169 25.08 11.87 3.80
C ASP A 169 24.18 13.04 3.37
N ILE A 170 22.90 12.78 3.13
CA ILE A 170 21.90 13.74 2.62
C ILE A 170 21.80 15.01 3.48
N PRO A 171 21.70 14.94 4.83
CA PRO A 171 21.61 16.15 5.64
C PRO A 171 22.80 17.11 5.47
N ASN A 172 24.01 16.57 5.29
CA ASN A 172 25.21 17.38 5.07
C ASN A 172 25.23 17.99 3.66
N LEU A 173 24.86 17.20 2.64
CA LEU A 173 24.72 17.68 1.26
C LEU A 173 23.68 18.81 1.19
N TYR A 174 22.55 18.65 1.83
CA TYR A 174 21.54 19.71 1.87
C TYR A 174 22.04 20.98 2.57
N LYS A 175 22.78 20.84 3.65
CA LYS A 175 23.40 21.97 4.34
C LYS A 175 24.39 22.73 3.43
N ASN A 176 25.20 22.01 2.65
CA ASN A 176 26.13 22.61 1.68
C ASN A 176 25.33 23.34 0.59
N PHE A 177 24.29 22.72 0.05
CA PHE A 177 23.41 23.36 -0.94
C PHE A 177 22.83 24.68 -0.40
N ILE A 178 22.23 24.68 0.79
CA ILE A 178 21.60 25.87 1.38
C ILE A 178 22.60 27.00 1.66
N ASN A 179 23.83 26.67 2.11
CA ASN A 179 24.82 27.67 2.49
C ASN A 179 25.59 28.23 1.30
N GLU A 180 25.89 27.41 0.30
CA GLU A 180 26.82 27.72 -0.79
C GLU A 180 26.12 27.73 -2.18
N ASN A 181 24.83 27.41 -2.22
CA ASN A 181 24.07 27.19 -3.47
C ASN A 181 24.78 26.16 -4.38
N ASP A 182 25.28 25.07 -3.76
CA ASP A 182 26.09 24.05 -4.43
C ASP A 182 25.20 23.10 -5.26
N ASP A 183 25.16 23.32 -6.57
CA ASP A 183 24.43 22.47 -7.50
C ASP A 183 24.97 21.02 -7.54
N ILE A 184 26.20 20.75 -7.13
CA ILE A 184 26.75 19.39 -7.05
C ILE A 184 26.01 18.63 -5.95
N SER A 185 25.90 19.23 -4.76
CA SER A 185 25.13 18.65 -3.64
C SER A 185 23.66 18.42 -4.02
N LEU A 186 23.01 19.38 -4.69
CA LEU A 186 21.66 19.23 -5.18
C LEU A 186 21.54 18.01 -6.09
N ASN A 187 22.41 17.90 -7.11
CA ASN A 187 22.37 16.79 -8.05
C ASN A 187 22.61 15.43 -7.39
N LEU A 188 23.46 15.37 -6.35
CA LEU A 188 23.70 14.14 -5.60
C LEU A 188 22.43 13.72 -4.84
N ILE A 189 21.74 14.63 -4.17
CA ILE A 189 20.49 14.37 -3.46
C ILE A 189 19.41 13.88 -4.44
N LEU A 190 19.18 14.60 -5.54
CA LEU A 190 18.20 14.23 -6.55
C LEU A 190 18.47 12.84 -7.15
N ASN A 191 19.74 12.56 -7.46
CA ASN A 191 20.12 11.28 -8.05
C ASN A 191 19.98 10.12 -7.05
N HIS A 192 20.22 10.33 -5.77
CA HIS A 192 20.04 9.32 -4.73
C HIS A 192 18.58 8.88 -4.66
N ASN A 193 17.67 9.81 -4.38
CA ASN A 193 16.23 9.54 -4.34
C ASN A 193 15.70 8.97 -5.66
N LEU A 194 16.16 9.48 -6.82
CA LEU A 194 15.81 8.92 -8.12
C LEU A 194 16.19 7.44 -8.22
N ASN A 195 17.40 7.05 -7.78
CA ASN A 195 17.83 5.66 -7.79
C ASN A 195 17.02 4.81 -6.81
N ASP A 196 16.68 5.32 -5.63
CA ASP A 196 15.88 4.58 -4.65
C ASP A 196 14.48 4.27 -5.21
N LEU A 197 13.81 5.24 -5.82
CA LEU A 197 12.52 5.03 -6.50
C LEU A 197 12.61 3.98 -7.62
N ILE A 198 13.61 4.10 -8.48
CA ILE A 198 13.81 3.19 -9.62
C ILE A 198 14.12 1.77 -9.13
N GLN A 199 15.03 1.64 -8.17
CA GLN A 199 15.42 0.35 -7.63
C GLN A 199 14.28 -0.29 -6.86
N LEU A 200 13.53 0.46 -6.06
CA LEU A 200 12.34 -0.05 -5.38
C LEU A 200 11.31 -0.60 -6.38
N SER A 201 11.07 0.12 -7.48
CA SER A 201 10.16 -0.38 -8.53
C SER A 201 10.62 -1.70 -9.14
N ARG A 202 11.93 -1.90 -9.32
CA ARG A 202 12.53 -3.15 -9.81
C ARG A 202 12.47 -4.27 -8.77
N LEU A 203 12.63 -3.91 -7.49
CA LEU A 203 12.57 -4.86 -6.36
C LEU A 203 11.20 -5.51 -6.20
N LEU A 204 10.14 -4.98 -6.79
CA LEU A 204 8.83 -5.65 -6.82
C LEU A 204 8.86 -7.02 -7.52
N LYS A 205 9.93 -7.34 -8.26
CA LYS A 205 10.18 -8.72 -8.72
C LYS A 205 10.29 -9.72 -7.57
N SER A 206 10.68 -9.29 -6.37
CA SER A 206 10.76 -10.14 -5.17
C SER A 206 9.40 -10.64 -4.68
N ASN A 207 8.28 -10.10 -5.19
CA ASN A 207 6.93 -10.57 -4.89
C ASN A 207 6.72 -12.07 -5.17
N ILE A 208 7.52 -12.67 -6.05
CA ILE A 208 7.49 -14.12 -6.30
C ILE A 208 7.95 -14.96 -5.09
N TYR A 209 8.68 -14.37 -4.15
CA TYR A 209 9.17 -15.02 -2.92
C TYR A 209 8.30 -14.72 -1.70
N ILE A 210 7.27 -13.88 -1.83
CA ILE A 210 6.40 -13.45 -0.74
C ILE A 210 5.13 -14.31 -0.74
N ASP A 211 4.78 -14.87 0.43
CA ASP A 211 3.41 -15.37 0.64
C ASP A 211 2.44 -14.20 0.69
N LEU A 212 2.02 -13.75 -0.49
CA LEU A 212 1.13 -12.60 -0.62
C LEU A 212 -0.28 -12.89 -0.08
N HIS A 213 -0.74 -14.15 -0.12
CA HIS A 213 -2.03 -14.53 0.47
C HIS A 213 -2.01 -14.36 1.99
N GLY A 214 -0.96 -14.83 2.67
CA GLY A 214 -0.75 -14.62 4.10
C GLY A 214 -0.61 -13.14 4.45
N ALA A 215 0.11 -12.37 3.63
CA ALA A 215 0.29 -10.93 3.82
C ALA A 215 -1.03 -10.17 3.75
N ILE A 216 -1.84 -10.42 2.74
CA ILE A 216 -3.16 -9.80 2.55
C ILE A 216 -4.13 -10.22 3.68
N ASN A 217 -4.09 -11.48 4.11
CA ASN A 217 -4.89 -11.91 5.24
C ASN A 217 -4.55 -11.15 6.53
N ARG A 218 -3.28 -10.80 6.73
CA ARG A 218 -2.82 -10.08 7.92
C ARG A 218 -3.00 -8.57 7.84
N TYR A 219 -2.71 -7.96 6.69
CA TYR A 219 -2.67 -6.51 6.54
C TYR A 219 -3.89 -5.93 5.82
N GLY A 220 -4.77 -6.80 5.33
CA GLY A 220 -5.95 -6.41 4.58
C GLY A 220 -5.70 -6.30 3.08
N PHE A 221 -6.80 -6.24 2.36
CA PHE A 221 -6.84 -5.88 0.94
C PHE A 221 -7.47 -4.49 0.78
N ILE A 222 -7.17 -3.86 -0.32
CA ILE A 222 -7.79 -2.58 -0.67
C ILE A 222 -9.04 -2.84 -1.52
N SER A 223 -10.08 -2.05 -1.32
CA SER A 223 -11.28 -2.08 -2.14
C SER A 223 -11.45 -0.78 -2.90
N ASN A 224 -11.61 -0.87 -4.20
CA ASN A 224 -12.03 0.21 -5.07
C ASN A 224 -13.58 0.13 -5.24
N PRO A 225 -14.36 1.25 -5.15
CA PRO A 225 -13.92 2.65 -5.20
C PRO A 225 -13.60 3.29 -3.85
N LEU A 226 -13.72 2.56 -2.74
CA LEU A 226 -13.66 3.16 -1.40
C LEU A 226 -12.24 3.43 -0.88
N SER A 227 -11.20 2.99 -1.58
CA SER A 227 -9.78 3.09 -1.16
C SER A 227 -9.54 2.69 0.30
N THR A 228 -10.37 1.79 0.80
CA THR A 228 -10.41 1.36 2.20
C THR A 228 -9.67 0.04 2.37
N SER A 229 -8.84 -0.07 3.39
CA SER A 229 -8.20 -1.33 3.76
C SER A 229 -9.16 -2.20 4.56
N ILE A 230 -9.41 -3.43 4.08
CA ILE A 230 -10.31 -4.39 4.71
C ILE A 230 -9.52 -5.60 5.17
N THR A 231 -9.55 -5.87 6.48
CA THR A 231 -8.83 -6.99 7.08
C THR A 231 -9.79 -8.15 7.35
N PRO A 232 -9.58 -9.32 6.75
CA PRO A 232 -10.35 -10.51 7.02
C PRO A 232 -9.86 -11.20 8.30
N ARG A 233 -10.79 -11.72 9.10
CA ARG A 233 -10.48 -12.50 10.29
C ARG A 233 -11.48 -13.65 10.43
N ILE A 234 -10.99 -14.86 10.65
CA ILE A 234 -11.83 -15.97 11.10
C ILE A 234 -11.75 -16.06 12.63
N SER A 235 -12.91 -15.98 13.27
CA SER A 235 -13.08 -16.18 14.70
C SER A 235 -14.20 -17.21 14.95
N ARG A 236 -13.84 -18.35 15.49
CA ARG A 236 -14.74 -19.51 15.57
C ARG A 236 -15.31 -19.80 14.16
N ASN A 237 -16.63 -19.93 14.04
CA ASN A 237 -17.32 -20.19 12.79
C ASN A 237 -17.86 -18.89 12.14
N LYS A 238 -17.06 -17.82 12.15
CA LYS A 238 -17.43 -16.54 11.55
C LYS A 238 -16.25 -15.96 10.77
N LEU A 239 -16.50 -15.50 9.57
CA LEU A 239 -15.64 -14.60 8.84
C LEU A 239 -16.05 -13.17 9.19
N ILE A 240 -15.10 -12.36 9.63
CA ILE A 240 -15.28 -10.97 10.01
C ILE A 240 -14.42 -10.13 9.06
N LEU A 241 -15.03 -9.21 8.33
CA LEU A 241 -14.36 -8.18 7.55
C LEU A 241 -14.39 -6.90 8.36
N PHE A 242 -13.23 -6.31 8.58
CA PHE A 242 -13.09 -5.13 9.42
C PHE A 242 -12.30 -4.04 8.72
N SER A 243 -12.73 -2.80 8.89
CA SER A 243 -11.99 -1.58 8.56
C SER A 243 -12.22 -0.51 9.61
N ASP A 244 -11.19 0.29 9.89
CA ASP A 244 -11.21 1.47 10.77
C ASP A 244 -10.86 2.77 10.04
N ASN A 245 -10.80 2.73 8.73
CA ASN A 245 -10.49 3.88 7.87
C ASN A 245 -11.47 4.01 6.69
N LEU A 246 -12.72 3.66 6.93
CA LEU A 246 -13.78 3.67 5.93
C LEU A 246 -13.99 5.07 5.33
N LEU A 247 -14.12 5.14 4.00
CA LEU A 247 -14.40 6.36 3.25
C LEU A 247 -15.84 6.35 2.70
N ILE A 248 -16.82 6.06 3.55
CA ILE A 248 -18.25 6.13 3.24
C ILE A 248 -18.88 7.24 4.09
N ASP A 249 -19.73 8.05 3.47
CA ASP A 249 -20.41 9.17 4.13
C ASP A 249 -21.73 8.75 4.79
N LYS A 250 -22.17 7.51 4.61
CA LYS A 250 -23.48 7.02 5.08
C LYS A 250 -23.32 5.82 6.01
N SER A 251 -23.85 5.95 7.22
CA SER A 251 -23.95 4.82 8.15
C SER A 251 -25.05 3.86 7.71
N PHE A 252 -24.81 2.56 7.90
CA PHE A 252 -25.74 1.49 7.54
C PHE A 252 -25.62 0.33 8.53
N VAL A 253 -26.76 -0.18 8.98
CA VAL A 253 -26.82 -1.32 9.89
C VAL A 253 -27.83 -2.33 9.35
N TYR A 254 -27.41 -3.57 9.25
CA TYR A 254 -28.28 -4.69 8.92
C TYR A 254 -27.98 -5.88 9.83
N PHE A 255 -28.98 -6.31 10.57
CA PHE A 255 -28.94 -7.54 11.37
C PHE A 255 -30.01 -8.50 10.89
N SER A 256 -29.56 -9.67 10.47
CA SER A 256 -30.47 -10.73 10.07
C SER A 256 -31.09 -11.43 11.30
N GLU A 257 -32.36 -11.83 11.17
CA GLU A 257 -33.00 -12.71 12.15
C GLU A 257 -32.47 -14.15 12.07
N SER A 258 -31.94 -14.55 10.92
CA SER A 258 -31.31 -15.85 10.72
C SER A 258 -29.88 -15.86 11.26
N PRO A 259 -29.50 -16.82 12.11
CA PRO A 259 -28.12 -16.92 12.61
C PRO A 259 -27.11 -17.30 11.53
N LEU A 260 -27.55 -17.69 10.33
CA LEU A 260 -26.70 -18.07 9.20
C LEU A 260 -26.50 -16.94 8.19
N ASP A 261 -27.19 -15.83 8.36
CA ASP A 261 -27.11 -14.69 7.45
C ASP A 261 -26.05 -13.67 7.88
N ILE A 262 -25.68 -12.84 6.90
CA ILE A 262 -24.71 -11.77 7.06
C ILE A 262 -25.25 -10.67 8.00
N ASN A 263 -24.37 -10.14 8.84
CA ASN A 263 -24.64 -8.94 9.63
C ASN A 263 -23.66 -7.84 9.20
N ILE A 264 -24.16 -6.61 9.07
CA ILE A 264 -23.39 -5.47 8.56
C ILE A 264 -23.55 -4.32 9.53
N ASN A 265 -22.43 -3.74 9.93
CA ASN A 265 -22.36 -2.50 10.70
C ASN A 265 -21.38 -1.55 10.03
N ILE A 266 -21.88 -0.44 9.52
CA ILE A 266 -21.09 0.64 8.91
C ILE A 266 -21.41 1.91 9.70
N ASP A 267 -20.40 2.47 10.34
CA ASP A 267 -20.49 3.75 11.03
C ASP A 267 -19.56 4.77 10.36
N ALA A 268 -20.17 5.66 9.58
CA ALA A 268 -19.44 6.70 8.85
C ALA A 268 -18.77 7.71 9.79
N SER A 269 -19.34 7.94 10.98
CA SER A 269 -18.82 8.92 11.94
C SER A 269 -17.53 8.46 12.60
N SER A 270 -17.42 7.18 12.91
CA SER A 270 -16.21 6.56 13.46
C SER A 270 -15.31 5.92 12.38
N LYS A 271 -15.73 5.98 11.12
CA LYS A 271 -15.03 5.34 9.98
C LYS A 271 -14.86 3.82 10.13
N ILE A 272 -15.80 3.17 10.83
CA ILE A 272 -15.74 1.73 11.10
C ILE A 272 -16.66 0.97 10.15
N LEU A 273 -16.15 -0.13 9.61
CA LEU A 273 -16.91 -1.17 8.94
C LEU A 273 -16.67 -2.51 9.63
N GLU A 274 -17.75 -3.22 9.90
CA GLU A 274 -17.72 -4.62 10.32
C GLU A 274 -18.79 -5.40 9.56
N ILE A 275 -18.35 -6.43 8.82
CA ILE A 275 -19.23 -7.40 8.17
C ILE A 275 -18.95 -8.75 8.81
N ILE A 276 -20.00 -9.40 9.32
CA ILE A 276 -19.88 -10.72 9.95
C ILE A 276 -20.68 -11.72 9.13
N GLN A 277 -19.98 -12.68 8.53
CA GLN A 277 -20.59 -13.81 7.81
C GLN A 277 -20.40 -15.09 8.64
N PRO A 278 -21.48 -15.72 9.11
CA PRO A 278 -21.43 -17.06 9.67
C PRO A 278 -20.95 -18.09 8.64
N LEU A 279 -20.16 -19.04 9.09
CA LEU A 279 -19.57 -20.12 8.31
C LEU A 279 -20.10 -21.45 8.80
N GLU A 280 -20.09 -22.46 7.95
CA GLU A 280 -20.46 -23.81 8.29
C GLU A 280 -19.25 -24.63 8.69
N ASP A 281 -19.43 -25.55 9.66
CA ASP A 281 -18.42 -26.46 10.12
C ASP A 281 -18.95 -27.91 10.00
N TYR A 282 -18.21 -28.73 9.26
CA TYR A 282 -18.53 -30.14 9.14
C TYR A 282 -17.25 -30.97 9.15
N ASN A 283 -17.14 -31.89 10.10
CA ASN A 283 -16.00 -32.80 10.25
C ASN A 283 -14.63 -32.12 10.22
N GLY A 284 -14.48 -30.94 10.87
CA GLY A 284 -13.21 -30.19 10.91
C GLY A 284 -12.97 -29.31 9.67
N PHE A 285 -13.87 -29.28 8.72
CA PHE A 285 -13.84 -28.37 7.57
C PHE A 285 -14.70 -27.15 7.84
N LEU A 286 -14.11 -25.97 7.78
CA LEU A 286 -14.82 -24.69 7.83
C LEU A 286 -15.02 -24.23 6.40
N TYR A 287 -16.27 -23.98 6.00
CA TYR A 287 -16.61 -23.65 4.62
C TYR A 287 -17.74 -22.64 4.51
N TYR A 288 -17.92 -22.11 3.31
CA TYR A 288 -19.02 -21.25 2.92
C TYR A 288 -19.66 -21.78 1.62
N ASP A 289 -21.00 -21.87 1.60
CA ASP A 289 -21.77 -22.23 0.43
C ASP A 289 -22.07 -20.98 -0.41
N LEU A 290 -21.44 -20.88 -1.58
CA LEU A 290 -21.62 -19.76 -2.51
C LEU A 290 -23.05 -19.65 -3.07
N ASN A 291 -23.86 -20.70 -3.02
CA ASN A 291 -25.27 -20.66 -3.43
C ASN A 291 -26.14 -19.80 -2.50
N LYS A 292 -25.64 -19.42 -1.31
CA LYS A 292 -26.32 -18.48 -0.41
C LYS A 292 -26.32 -17.05 -0.91
N LEU A 293 -25.51 -16.73 -1.91
CA LEU A 293 -25.51 -15.42 -2.55
C LEU A 293 -26.54 -15.39 -3.68
N ASP A 294 -27.40 -14.37 -3.71
CA ASP A 294 -28.44 -14.20 -4.75
C ASP A 294 -27.82 -14.03 -6.15
N TYR A 295 -26.58 -13.53 -6.20
CA TYR A 295 -25.76 -13.41 -7.41
C TYR A 295 -24.26 -13.43 -7.03
N LEU A 296 -23.41 -13.78 -8.00
CA LEU A 296 -21.96 -13.71 -7.83
C LEU A 296 -21.45 -12.36 -8.40
N PRO A 297 -20.71 -11.56 -7.61
CA PRO A 297 -20.08 -10.35 -8.11
C PRO A 297 -19.09 -10.61 -9.25
N GLU A 298 -18.81 -9.59 -10.07
CA GLU A 298 -17.89 -9.68 -11.22
C GLU A 298 -16.45 -10.12 -10.83
N ILE A 299 -16.04 -9.81 -9.61
CA ILE A 299 -14.76 -10.28 -9.09
C ILE A 299 -14.64 -11.80 -9.09
N TYR A 300 -15.75 -12.55 -8.97
CA TYR A 300 -15.77 -14.01 -8.99
C TYR A 300 -15.06 -14.59 -10.22
N ASP A 301 -15.27 -14.01 -11.40
CA ASP A 301 -14.68 -14.46 -12.66
C ASP A 301 -13.15 -14.31 -12.70
N ARG A 302 -12.59 -13.47 -11.83
CA ARG A 302 -11.14 -13.23 -11.72
C ARG A 302 -10.47 -14.14 -10.68
N LEU A 303 -11.28 -14.73 -9.78
CA LEU A 303 -10.78 -15.59 -8.71
C LEU A 303 -10.69 -17.04 -9.21
N SER A 304 -9.73 -17.78 -8.72
CA SER A 304 -9.56 -19.19 -9.04
C SER A 304 -9.56 -20.00 -7.75
N PHE A 305 -10.61 -20.75 -7.54
CA PHE A 305 -10.82 -21.60 -6.37
C PHE A 305 -10.25 -23.00 -6.60
N GLU A 306 -9.85 -23.67 -5.52
CA GLU A 306 -9.47 -25.08 -5.56
C GLU A 306 -10.70 -25.94 -5.34
N GLU A 307 -10.89 -26.93 -6.23
CA GLU A 307 -11.83 -28.02 -6.01
C GLU A 307 -11.21 -29.03 -5.05
N LEU A 308 -12.00 -29.51 -4.09
CA LEU A 308 -11.60 -30.54 -3.15
C LEU A 308 -12.49 -31.77 -3.36
N ASP A 309 -11.87 -32.93 -3.45
CA ASP A 309 -12.59 -34.20 -3.57
C ASP A 309 -13.56 -34.39 -2.41
N GLY A 310 -14.79 -34.73 -2.73
CA GLY A 310 -15.87 -34.95 -1.75
C GLY A 310 -16.67 -33.69 -1.38
N PHE A 311 -16.36 -32.55 -1.95
CA PHE A 311 -17.16 -31.32 -1.81
C PHE A 311 -17.74 -30.88 -3.16
N GLU A 312 -18.92 -30.28 -3.13
CA GLU A 312 -19.48 -29.65 -4.32
C GLU A 312 -18.66 -28.40 -4.70
N SER A 313 -18.62 -28.07 -5.98
CA SER A 313 -17.78 -26.97 -6.52
C SER A 313 -18.15 -25.59 -5.99
N ASN A 314 -19.36 -25.42 -5.46
CA ASN A 314 -19.87 -24.19 -4.84
C ASN A 314 -19.54 -24.08 -3.34
N TYR A 315 -18.96 -25.13 -2.73
CA TYR A 315 -18.50 -25.09 -1.32
C TYR A 315 -17.05 -24.62 -1.24
N LEU A 316 -16.86 -23.44 -0.70
CA LEU A 316 -15.55 -22.86 -0.55
C LEU A 316 -14.96 -23.21 0.82
N ILE A 317 -13.94 -24.06 0.82
CA ILE A 317 -13.28 -24.52 2.04
C ILE A 317 -12.27 -23.49 2.50
N LEU A 318 -12.47 -22.93 3.70
CA LEU A 318 -11.66 -21.87 4.29
C LEU A 318 -10.63 -22.38 5.29
N ALA A 319 -10.89 -23.51 5.92
CA ALA A 319 -9.94 -24.21 6.78
C ALA A 319 -10.23 -25.71 6.81
N SER A 320 -9.18 -26.50 7.04
CA SER A 320 -9.25 -27.93 7.31
C SER A 320 -8.32 -28.27 8.45
N ASP A 321 -8.77 -29.06 9.44
CA ASP A 321 -7.99 -29.46 10.62
C ASP A 321 -7.27 -28.28 11.30
N SER A 322 -7.96 -27.14 11.42
CA SER A 322 -7.44 -25.87 11.96
C SER A 322 -6.39 -25.16 11.08
N GLN A 323 -6.05 -25.70 9.91
CA GLN A 323 -5.19 -25.00 8.95
C GLN A 323 -6.02 -24.06 8.06
N LYS A 324 -5.73 -22.77 8.17
CA LYS A 324 -6.42 -21.74 7.39
C LYS A 324 -5.91 -21.70 5.95
N LYS A 325 -6.84 -21.60 5.01
CA LYS A 325 -6.57 -21.39 3.58
C LYS A 325 -6.66 -19.90 3.27
N TYR A 326 -5.57 -19.17 3.43
CA TYR A 326 -5.55 -17.71 3.31
C TYR A 326 -6.03 -17.19 1.96
N ARG A 327 -5.75 -17.91 0.86
CA ARG A 327 -6.23 -17.56 -0.47
C ARG A 327 -7.75 -17.54 -0.51
N GLU A 328 -8.39 -18.63 -0.08
CA GLU A 328 -9.85 -18.80 -0.09
C GLU A 328 -10.52 -17.83 0.86
N ILE A 329 -9.94 -17.58 2.03
CA ILE A 329 -10.42 -16.58 3.00
C ILE A 329 -10.42 -15.19 2.36
N ASN A 330 -9.31 -14.78 1.73
CA ASN A 330 -9.20 -13.48 1.10
C ASN A 330 -10.18 -13.34 -0.07
N TYR A 331 -10.31 -14.38 -0.90
CA TYR A 331 -11.20 -14.38 -2.06
C TYR A 331 -12.66 -14.26 -1.63
N LEU A 332 -13.09 -15.06 -0.66
CA LEU A 332 -14.43 -14.93 -0.09
C LEU A 332 -14.64 -13.52 0.50
N SER A 333 -13.64 -12.99 1.16
CA SER A 333 -13.71 -11.65 1.78
C SER A 333 -13.91 -10.55 0.75
N MET A 334 -13.15 -10.57 -0.34
CA MET A 334 -13.30 -9.63 -1.45
C MET A 334 -14.68 -9.76 -2.11
N LEU A 335 -15.13 -11.00 -2.34
CA LEU A 335 -16.41 -11.29 -2.94
C LEU A 335 -17.59 -10.83 -2.06
N LEU A 336 -17.56 -11.15 -0.77
CA LEU A 336 -18.61 -10.73 0.17
C LEU A 336 -18.65 -9.21 0.33
N PHE A 337 -17.50 -8.57 0.34
CA PHE A 337 -17.46 -7.11 0.42
C PHE A 337 -18.10 -6.45 -0.80
N GLU A 338 -17.74 -6.88 -2.01
CA GLU A 338 -18.33 -6.38 -3.25
C GLU A 338 -19.84 -6.71 -3.32
N TYR A 339 -20.24 -7.92 -2.89
CA TYR A 339 -21.65 -8.31 -2.78
C TYR A 339 -22.44 -7.36 -1.86
N VAL A 340 -21.92 -7.05 -0.68
CA VAL A 340 -22.56 -6.15 0.29
C VAL A 340 -22.71 -4.74 -0.28
N LEU A 341 -21.65 -4.19 -0.86
CA LEU A 341 -21.70 -2.85 -1.44
C LEU A 341 -22.77 -2.74 -2.52
N LYS A 342 -22.85 -3.70 -3.41
CA LYS A 342 -23.81 -3.70 -4.52
C LYS A 342 -25.23 -3.98 -4.06
N LYS A 343 -25.44 -4.99 -3.19
CA LYS A 343 -26.78 -5.40 -2.71
C LYS A 343 -27.47 -4.30 -1.92
N TYR A 344 -26.73 -3.53 -1.16
CA TYR A 344 -27.27 -2.50 -0.26
C TYR A 344 -27.01 -1.07 -0.77
N GLU A 345 -26.57 -0.91 -2.02
CA GLU A 345 -26.33 0.39 -2.67
C GLU A 345 -25.43 1.32 -1.84
N LEU A 346 -24.32 0.76 -1.34
CA LEU A 346 -23.38 1.45 -0.44
C LEU A 346 -22.14 2.00 -1.16
N SER A 347 -22.03 1.82 -2.47
CA SER A 347 -20.92 2.27 -3.32
C SER A 347 -21.16 3.63 -3.97
#